data_6207a89e272b90f143c9355dbe33964c
#
_entry.id   6207a89e272b90f143c9355dbe33964c
#
_cell.length_a   1.000
_cell.length_b   1.000
_cell.length_c   1.000
_cell.angle_alpha   90.00
_cell.angle_beta   90.00
_cell.angle_gamma   90.00
#
_symmetry.space_group_name_H-M   'P 1'
#
loop_
_entity.id
_entity.type
_entity.pdbx_description
1 polymer ?
#
loop_
_entity_poly.entity_id
_entity_poly.type
_entity_poly.pdbx_seq_one_letter_code
_entity_poly.pdbx_strand_id
1 'polypeptide(L)'
;MITNSFAMQHLYNTESNFITRYINLLMLFFPISAFLLVPVIPGTTIITVLAGLLFFIIPLTDLKENKYLFYQDLLYFLCVIAVLSFFSQFINLVTHLKLIKPLILINHADYTKTFYRKSHLTQMLPLLVGFVIYSYVKYFSTDKIIIYIYWGLRLLCFYGLYEFCFYMLTGQNGDFMVNRTFGESEKSASLFQTVSLGGISMLRFKSYTGEPSMFVFTVFPFWVLSFGLKRTFDSVLLLGCLILTFSTTAYACMILFGSFWIIYRRQFQLFYYLSIAIVIVCFVLQLDMFQHMLDSIYNFVFAGKLEGSASARDRSNGFTNHLAFWASLNGFSQAFGIGFGYVRSTDFFSTIILNNGLIGIILFTTFVLKNLWLKIPGKLISICYKAGLFLVYLIMMATVPEFAYPSLWIYIGLGYVLQNLKEPVEKPQPYSKYNVSAKLLINA
;
A
#
# COMPACT_ATOMS: atom_id res chain seq x y z
N MET A 1 -29.87 -3.89 2.85
CA MET A 1 -28.48 -4.37 2.85
C MET A 1 -27.85 -4.47 4.27
N ILE A 2 -28.65 -4.71 5.31
CA ILE A 2 -28.20 -4.71 6.73
C ILE A 2 -28.31 -6.10 7.38
N THR A 3 -28.79 -7.13 6.68
CA THR A 3 -29.15 -8.42 7.27
C THR A 3 -28.09 -9.53 7.21
N ASN A 4 -26.91 -9.32 6.63
CA ASN A 4 -25.91 -10.39 6.47
C ASN A 4 -24.80 -10.45 7.54
N SER A 5 -24.86 -9.61 8.59
CA SER A 5 -23.82 -9.64 9.65
C SER A 5 -23.87 -10.89 10.53
N PHE A 6 -25.05 -11.48 10.73
CA PHE A 6 -25.21 -12.66 11.60
C PHE A 6 -24.83 -13.99 10.92
N ALA A 7 -25.00 -14.10 9.61
CA ALA A 7 -24.65 -15.32 8.86
C ALA A 7 -23.13 -15.53 8.76
N MET A 8 -22.34 -14.47 8.79
CA MET A 8 -20.87 -14.57 8.71
C MET A 8 -20.20 -15.09 9.99
N GLN A 9 -20.82 -14.97 11.15
CA GLN A 9 -20.23 -15.43 12.43
C GLN A 9 -20.13 -16.96 12.54
N HIS A 10 -21.01 -17.72 11.85
CA HIS A 10 -21.00 -19.19 11.90
C HIS A 10 -19.99 -19.87 10.96
N LEU A 11 -19.46 -19.14 9.97
CA LEU A 11 -18.58 -19.69 8.92
C LEU A 11 -17.11 -19.86 9.34
N TYR A 12 -16.69 -19.24 10.44
CA TYR A 12 -15.26 -19.17 10.82
C TYR A 12 -14.77 -20.29 11.75
N ASN A 13 -15.59 -21.29 12.04
CA ASN A 13 -15.20 -22.42 12.90
C ASN A 13 -14.66 -23.63 12.11
N THR A 14 -14.09 -23.42 10.95
CA THR A 14 -13.52 -24.50 10.15
C THR A 14 -12.03 -24.70 10.47
N GLU A 15 -11.70 -25.94 10.76
CA GLU A 15 -10.34 -26.50 10.75
C GLU A 15 -9.54 -25.94 9.56
N SER A 16 -8.22 -25.83 9.70
CA SER A 16 -7.32 -25.28 8.68
C SER A 16 -7.41 -26.08 7.38
N ASN A 17 -8.36 -25.69 6.52
CA ASN A 17 -8.59 -26.27 5.21
C ASN A 17 -7.36 -25.99 4.31
N PHE A 18 -7.14 -26.82 3.29
CA PHE A 18 -6.07 -26.68 2.30
C PHE A 18 -6.01 -25.25 1.72
N ILE A 19 -7.17 -24.66 1.37
CA ILE A 19 -7.25 -23.28 0.84
C ILE A 19 -6.67 -22.28 1.84
N THR A 20 -7.06 -22.35 3.11
CA THR A 20 -6.55 -21.43 4.15
C THR A 20 -5.03 -21.55 4.30
N ARG A 21 -4.49 -22.78 4.27
CA ARG A 21 -3.04 -23.01 4.30
C ARG A 21 -2.35 -22.44 3.06
N TYR A 22 -2.94 -22.62 1.90
CA TYR A 22 -2.41 -22.09 0.65
C TYR A 22 -2.40 -20.55 0.66
N ILE A 23 -3.48 -19.91 1.12
CA ILE A 23 -3.52 -18.44 1.25
C ILE A 23 -2.49 -17.94 2.27
N ASN A 24 -2.31 -18.64 3.38
CA ASN A 24 -1.27 -18.32 4.34
C ASN A 24 0.12 -18.38 3.69
N LEU A 25 0.39 -19.40 2.87
CA LEU A 25 1.65 -19.48 2.10
C LEU A 25 1.81 -18.30 1.14
N LEU A 26 0.73 -17.89 0.43
CA LEU A 26 0.72 -16.70 -0.43
C LEU A 26 1.23 -15.45 0.30
N MET A 27 0.89 -15.32 1.59
CA MET A 27 1.28 -14.15 2.38
C MET A 27 2.77 -14.07 2.68
N LEU A 28 3.53 -15.13 2.50
CA LEU A 28 5.00 -15.06 2.59
C LEU A 28 5.61 -14.33 1.38
N PHE A 29 4.94 -14.41 0.23
CA PHE A 29 5.46 -13.91 -1.05
C PHE A 29 4.85 -12.58 -1.49
N PHE A 30 3.81 -12.07 -0.80
CA PHE A 30 3.13 -10.86 -1.26
C PHE A 30 4.02 -9.62 -1.34
N PRO A 31 5.06 -9.44 -0.48
CA PRO A 31 5.88 -8.24 -0.57
C PRO A 31 6.90 -8.29 -1.72
N ILE A 32 7.07 -9.46 -2.35
CA ILE A 32 8.05 -9.67 -3.43
C ILE A 32 7.40 -9.26 -4.74
N SER A 33 7.60 -8.02 -5.16
CA SER A 33 7.00 -7.47 -6.39
C SER A 33 7.99 -7.24 -7.53
N ALA A 34 9.29 -7.25 -7.23
CA ALA A 34 10.35 -7.00 -8.21
C ALA A 34 10.98 -8.29 -8.79
N PHE A 35 10.51 -9.46 -8.37
CA PHE A 35 10.90 -10.74 -8.95
C PHE A 35 9.76 -11.34 -9.78
N LEU A 36 10.04 -11.58 -11.06
CA LEU A 36 9.12 -12.19 -12.02
C LEU A 36 9.51 -13.65 -12.25
N LEU A 37 8.52 -14.56 -12.17
CA LEU A 37 8.74 -15.98 -12.52
C LEU A 37 9.04 -16.15 -14.02
N VAL A 38 8.44 -15.30 -14.86
CA VAL A 38 8.71 -15.24 -16.29
C VAL A 38 9.13 -13.79 -16.61
N PRO A 39 10.43 -13.49 -16.69
CA PRO A 39 10.93 -12.11 -16.84
C PRO A 39 10.40 -11.38 -18.09
N VAL A 40 10.09 -12.12 -19.16
CA VAL A 40 9.56 -11.57 -20.42
C VAL A 40 8.09 -11.11 -20.28
N ILE A 41 7.35 -11.63 -19.29
CA ILE A 41 5.94 -11.34 -19.12
C ILE A 41 5.76 -10.46 -17.86
N PRO A 42 5.52 -9.14 -18.03
CA PRO A 42 5.27 -8.25 -16.92
C PRO A 42 4.07 -8.73 -16.07
N GLY A 43 4.19 -8.64 -14.74
CA GLY A 43 3.12 -9.01 -13.82
C GLY A 43 3.14 -10.47 -13.35
N THR A 44 4.05 -11.32 -13.83
CA THR A 44 4.20 -12.72 -13.38
C THR A 44 4.99 -12.82 -12.06
N THR A 45 4.62 -12.03 -11.06
CA THR A 45 5.20 -12.16 -9.72
C THR A 45 4.78 -13.49 -9.08
N ILE A 46 5.51 -13.95 -8.09
CA ILE A 46 5.21 -15.22 -7.39
C ILE A 46 3.77 -15.25 -6.90
N ILE A 47 3.33 -14.18 -6.23
CA ILE A 47 1.96 -14.11 -5.70
C ILE A 47 0.91 -14.13 -6.80
N THR A 48 1.15 -13.45 -7.93
CA THR A 48 0.20 -13.42 -9.06
C THR A 48 -0.03 -14.81 -9.62
N VAL A 49 1.05 -15.57 -9.86
CA VAL A 49 0.96 -16.92 -10.40
C VAL A 49 0.29 -17.86 -9.41
N LEU A 50 0.67 -17.82 -8.13
CA LEU A 50 0.05 -18.64 -7.10
C LEU A 50 -1.42 -18.27 -6.87
N ALA A 51 -1.79 -16.99 -6.92
CA ALA A 51 -3.19 -16.57 -6.83
C ALA A 51 -4.00 -17.06 -8.05
N GLY A 52 -3.41 -17.03 -9.25
CA GLY A 52 -4.02 -17.59 -10.44
C GLY A 52 -4.24 -19.10 -10.33
N LEU A 53 -3.27 -19.86 -9.82
CA LEU A 53 -3.44 -21.31 -9.58
C LEU A 53 -4.56 -21.59 -8.58
N LEU A 54 -4.66 -20.83 -7.49
CA LEU A 54 -5.71 -20.98 -6.50
C LEU A 54 -7.10 -20.71 -7.10
N PHE A 55 -7.19 -19.80 -8.08
CA PHE A 55 -8.45 -19.50 -8.77
C PHE A 55 -9.08 -20.76 -9.41
N PHE A 56 -8.25 -21.64 -9.98
CA PHE A 56 -8.69 -22.91 -10.56
C PHE A 56 -8.97 -24.00 -9.52
N ILE A 57 -8.39 -23.90 -8.33
CA ILE A 57 -8.59 -24.89 -7.25
C ILE A 57 -9.89 -24.63 -6.48
N ILE A 58 -10.27 -23.37 -6.27
CA ILE A 58 -11.48 -22.99 -5.49
C ILE A 58 -12.76 -23.69 -5.97
N PRO A 59 -13.06 -23.81 -7.28
CA PRO A 59 -14.25 -24.52 -7.74
C PRO A 59 -14.35 -25.96 -7.26
N LEU A 60 -13.20 -26.62 -7.05
CA LEU A 60 -13.11 -28.04 -6.68
C LEU A 60 -13.34 -28.30 -5.17
N THR A 61 -13.57 -27.26 -4.38
CA THR A 61 -13.71 -27.37 -2.92
C THR A 61 -15.18 -27.38 -2.49
N ASP A 62 -15.47 -27.90 -1.29
CA ASP A 62 -16.83 -28.02 -0.75
C ASP A 62 -17.36 -26.78 -0.02
N LEU A 63 -16.61 -25.66 -0.01
CA LEU A 63 -16.96 -24.42 0.69
C LEU A 63 -18.07 -23.63 -0.03
N LYS A 64 -19.29 -24.15 -0.06
CA LYS A 64 -20.41 -23.64 -0.89
C LYS A 64 -20.72 -22.15 -0.67
N GLU A 65 -20.88 -21.72 0.59
CA GLU A 65 -21.27 -20.34 0.91
C GLU A 65 -20.16 -19.33 0.58
N ASN A 66 -18.91 -19.62 0.98
CA ASN A 66 -17.78 -18.73 0.68
C ASN A 66 -17.52 -18.60 -0.82
N LYS A 67 -17.70 -19.71 -1.57
CA LYS A 67 -17.61 -19.70 -3.04
C LYS A 67 -18.67 -18.81 -3.66
N TYR A 68 -19.92 -18.93 -3.20
CA TYR A 68 -21.01 -18.13 -3.73
C TYR A 68 -20.73 -16.64 -3.56
N LEU A 69 -20.35 -16.20 -2.36
CA LEU A 69 -20.02 -14.81 -2.06
C LEU A 69 -18.79 -14.32 -2.85
N PHE A 70 -17.78 -15.16 -2.99
CA PHE A 70 -16.59 -14.88 -3.80
C PHE A 70 -16.95 -14.59 -5.26
N TYR A 71 -17.71 -15.50 -5.90
CA TYR A 71 -18.09 -15.32 -7.30
C TYR A 71 -19.10 -14.20 -7.49
N GLN A 72 -19.95 -13.92 -6.53
CA GLN A 72 -20.88 -12.79 -6.55
C GLN A 72 -20.10 -11.46 -6.54
N ASP A 73 -19.15 -11.27 -5.61
CA ASP A 73 -18.32 -10.07 -5.57
C ASP A 73 -17.47 -9.93 -6.85
N LEU A 74 -16.94 -11.04 -7.36
CA LEU A 74 -16.16 -11.06 -8.60
C LEU A 74 -17.02 -10.64 -9.79
N LEU A 75 -18.25 -11.16 -9.90
CA LEU A 75 -19.17 -10.78 -10.97
C LEU A 75 -19.51 -9.29 -10.91
N TYR A 76 -19.82 -8.75 -9.71
CA TYR A 76 -20.05 -7.31 -9.55
C TYR A 76 -18.86 -6.47 -9.97
N PHE A 77 -17.66 -6.90 -9.58
CA PHE A 77 -16.43 -6.23 -9.97
C PHE A 77 -16.22 -6.23 -11.50
N LEU A 78 -16.40 -7.37 -12.14
CA LEU A 78 -16.31 -7.51 -13.60
C LEU A 78 -17.38 -6.67 -14.32
N CYS A 79 -18.61 -6.62 -13.81
CA CYS A 79 -19.67 -5.77 -14.35
C CYS A 79 -19.29 -4.28 -14.29
N VAL A 80 -18.74 -3.81 -13.16
CA VAL A 80 -18.31 -2.41 -13.03
C VAL A 80 -17.20 -2.09 -14.03
N ILE A 81 -16.20 -2.97 -14.15
CA ILE A 81 -15.12 -2.80 -15.13
C ILE A 81 -15.67 -2.79 -16.56
N ALA A 82 -16.55 -3.72 -16.89
CA ALA A 82 -17.16 -3.82 -18.22
C ALA A 82 -17.93 -2.53 -18.58
N VAL A 83 -18.73 -2.02 -17.64
CA VAL A 83 -19.50 -0.78 -17.82
C VAL A 83 -18.58 0.43 -18.04
N LEU A 84 -17.57 0.60 -17.18
CA LEU A 84 -16.62 1.71 -17.33
C LEU A 84 -15.85 1.61 -18.64
N SER A 85 -15.41 0.40 -19.02
CA SER A 85 -14.70 0.15 -20.27
C SER A 85 -15.59 0.43 -21.49
N PHE A 86 -16.84 -0.04 -21.46
CA PHE A 86 -17.79 0.19 -22.55
C PHE A 86 -18.01 1.69 -22.77
N PHE A 87 -18.35 2.43 -21.71
CA PHE A 87 -18.64 3.85 -21.85
C PHE A 87 -17.39 4.65 -22.28
N SER A 88 -16.22 4.40 -21.70
CA SER A 88 -14.99 5.10 -22.10
C SER A 88 -14.65 4.85 -23.56
N GLN A 89 -14.76 3.61 -24.05
CA GLN A 89 -14.44 3.27 -25.43
C GLN A 89 -15.50 3.80 -26.42
N PHE A 90 -16.78 3.73 -26.06
CA PHE A 90 -17.86 4.29 -26.86
C PHE A 90 -17.70 5.82 -27.02
N ILE A 91 -17.41 6.53 -25.93
CA ILE A 91 -17.19 7.97 -25.95
C ILE A 91 -15.96 8.30 -26.81
N ASN A 92 -14.85 7.58 -26.68
CA ASN A 92 -13.66 7.79 -27.50
C ASN A 92 -13.95 7.67 -29.00
N LEU A 93 -14.82 6.70 -29.37
CA LEU A 93 -15.21 6.51 -30.77
C LEU A 93 -16.04 7.68 -31.29
N VAL A 94 -17.05 8.11 -30.51
CA VAL A 94 -17.99 9.18 -30.90
C VAL A 94 -17.30 10.55 -30.94
N THR A 95 -16.39 10.82 -30.00
CA THR A 95 -15.72 12.13 -29.87
C THR A 95 -14.44 12.25 -30.69
N HIS A 96 -14.03 11.18 -31.38
CA HIS A 96 -12.78 11.14 -32.15
C HIS A 96 -11.60 11.61 -31.28
N LEU A 97 -11.45 11.03 -30.07
CA LEU A 97 -10.41 11.40 -29.11
C LEU A 97 -9.04 11.50 -29.78
N LYS A 98 -8.29 12.57 -29.48
CA LYS A 98 -6.91 12.74 -29.90
C LYS A 98 -5.98 12.73 -28.70
N LEU A 99 -5.03 11.80 -28.66
CA LEU A 99 -4.00 11.76 -27.63
C LEU A 99 -2.85 12.69 -27.97
N ILE A 100 -2.32 13.41 -27.00
CA ILE A 100 -1.26 14.41 -27.17
C ILE A 100 0.07 13.94 -26.57
N LYS A 101 1.20 14.41 -27.12
CA LYS A 101 2.55 14.02 -26.71
C LYS A 101 2.91 14.21 -25.23
N PRO A 102 2.40 15.23 -24.49
CA PRO A 102 2.69 15.39 -23.05
C PRO A 102 2.15 14.28 -22.16
N LEU A 103 1.24 13.42 -22.66
CA LEU A 103 0.70 12.30 -21.89
C LEU A 103 1.70 11.15 -21.79
N ILE A 104 1.88 10.60 -20.60
CA ILE A 104 2.71 9.41 -20.38
C ILE A 104 1.83 8.18 -20.66
N LEU A 105 1.88 7.72 -21.93
CA LEU A 105 1.10 6.55 -22.35
C LEU A 105 1.80 5.25 -21.95
N ILE A 106 1.02 4.26 -21.57
CA ILE A 106 1.49 2.88 -21.52
C ILE A 106 1.61 2.39 -22.96
N ASN A 107 2.77 1.86 -23.37
CA ASN A 107 3.16 1.58 -24.76
C ASN A 107 3.30 2.87 -25.59
N HIS A 108 4.37 3.61 -25.35
CA HIS A 108 4.66 4.97 -25.86
C HIS A 108 4.52 5.20 -27.36
N ALA A 109 4.61 4.16 -28.19
CA ALA A 109 4.76 4.30 -29.62
C ALA A 109 3.49 4.71 -30.38
N ASP A 110 2.29 4.68 -29.77
CA ASP A 110 1.06 4.77 -30.55
C ASP A 110 0.04 5.76 -29.98
N TYR A 111 0.26 7.06 -30.26
CA TYR A 111 -0.70 8.12 -29.95
C TYR A 111 -1.92 8.14 -30.88
N THR A 112 -1.84 7.41 -32.00
CA THR A 112 -2.91 7.40 -33.02
C THR A 112 -4.03 6.44 -32.66
N LYS A 113 -3.71 5.38 -31.93
CA LYS A 113 -4.68 4.38 -31.50
C LYS A 113 -5.43 4.84 -30.26
N THR A 114 -6.64 5.32 -30.43
CA THR A 114 -7.50 5.86 -29.36
C THR A 114 -8.64 4.93 -28.95
N PHE A 115 -8.92 3.90 -29.77
CA PHE A 115 -9.92 2.89 -29.51
C PHE A 115 -9.28 1.55 -29.19
N TYR A 116 -9.63 0.94 -28.09
CA TYR A 116 -9.25 -0.39 -27.62
C TYR A 116 -7.75 -0.71 -27.70
N ARG A 117 -6.95 -0.01 -26.90
CA ARG A 117 -5.49 -0.23 -26.83
C ARG A 117 -5.16 -1.57 -26.18
N LYS A 118 -4.04 -2.21 -26.60
CA LYS A 118 -3.53 -3.44 -25.96
C LYS A 118 -3.28 -3.24 -24.45
N SER A 119 -2.84 -2.05 -24.04
CA SER A 119 -2.62 -1.69 -22.64
C SER A 119 -3.89 -1.80 -21.78
N HIS A 120 -5.06 -1.58 -22.36
CA HIS A 120 -6.34 -1.74 -21.68
C HIS A 120 -6.49 -3.16 -21.08
N LEU A 121 -6.24 -4.20 -21.89
CA LEU A 121 -6.30 -5.59 -21.43
C LEU A 121 -5.13 -5.95 -20.49
N THR A 122 -3.91 -5.56 -20.85
CA THR A 122 -2.73 -5.91 -20.05
C THR A 122 -2.71 -5.27 -18.66
N GLN A 123 -3.40 -4.13 -18.48
CA GLN A 123 -3.54 -3.49 -17.17
C GLN A 123 -4.77 -3.98 -16.39
N MET A 124 -5.81 -4.48 -17.07
CA MET A 124 -6.96 -5.08 -16.40
C MET A 124 -6.61 -6.39 -15.67
N LEU A 125 -5.73 -7.20 -16.23
CA LEU A 125 -5.36 -8.47 -15.64
C LEU A 125 -4.71 -8.32 -14.23
N PRO A 126 -3.70 -7.47 -14.01
CA PRO A 126 -3.19 -7.20 -12.68
C PRO A 126 -4.23 -6.64 -11.70
N LEU A 127 -5.15 -5.79 -12.18
CA LEU A 127 -6.25 -5.28 -11.38
C LEU A 127 -7.19 -6.42 -10.92
N LEU A 128 -7.53 -7.32 -11.84
CA LEU A 128 -8.35 -8.51 -11.54
C LEU A 128 -7.66 -9.41 -10.51
N VAL A 129 -6.37 -9.67 -10.66
CA VAL A 129 -5.59 -10.47 -9.69
C VAL A 129 -5.57 -9.80 -8.32
N GLY A 130 -5.40 -8.48 -8.26
CA GLY A 130 -5.49 -7.74 -6.99
C GLY A 130 -6.83 -7.94 -6.31
N PHE A 131 -7.93 -7.79 -7.05
CA PHE A 131 -9.28 -8.02 -6.52
C PHE A 131 -9.52 -9.47 -6.07
N VAL A 132 -9.00 -10.44 -6.82
CA VAL A 132 -9.07 -11.87 -6.45
C VAL A 132 -8.31 -12.14 -5.15
N ILE A 133 -7.10 -11.57 -4.97
CA ILE A 133 -6.34 -11.67 -3.72
C ILE A 133 -7.11 -11.07 -2.54
N TYR A 134 -7.70 -9.88 -2.73
CA TYR A 134 -8.59 -9.28 -1.73
C TYR A 134 -9.71 -10.24 -1.32
N SER A 135 -10.37 -10.84 -2.31
CA SER A 135 -11.49 -11.75 -2.08
C SER A 135 -11.06 -13.04 -1.39
N TYR A 136 -9.85 -13.56 -1.68
CA TYR A 136 -9.28 -14.71 -0.96
C TYR A 136 -9.07 -14.40 0.52
N VAL A 137 -8.47 -13.24 0.81
CA VAL A 137 -8.27 -12.81 2.19
C VAL A 137 -9.60 -12.62 2.90
N LYS A 138 -10.59 -12.02 2.24
CA LYS A 138 -11.91 -11.73 2.80
C LYS A 138 -12.72 -13.00 3.12
N TYR A 139 -12.72 -14.00 2.23
CA TYR A 139 -13.66 -15.12 2.31
C TYR A 139 -13.05 -16.44 2.78
N PHE A 140 -11.74 -16.64 2.60
CA PHE A 140 -11.12 -17.95 2.85
C PHE A 140 -9.99 -17.90 3.87
N SER A 141 -9.71 -16.76 4.49
CA SER A 141 -8.63 -16.62 5.47
C SER A 141 -9.14 -16.69 6.91
N THR A 142 -8.22 -17.01 7.81
CA THR A 142 -8.42 -17.00 9.27
C THR A 142 -7.47 -15.99 9.92
N ASP A 143 -7.58 -15.77 11.22
CA ASP A 143 -6.69 -14.93 12.03
C ASP A 143 -5.21 -15.29 11.91
N LYS A 144 -4.90 -16.56 11.64
CA LYS A 144 -3.52 -17.04 11.42
C LYS A 144 -2.81 -16.34 10.26
N ILE A 145 -3.54 -15.79 9.29
CA ILE A 145 -2.96 -15.06 8.14
C ILE A 145 -2.06 -13.91 8.60
N ILE A 146 -2.39 -13.27 9.74
CA ILE A 146 -1.61 -12.16 10.31
C ILE A 146 -0.17 -12.59 10.57
N ILE A 147 0.05 -13.80 11.07
CA ILE A 147 1.39 -14.33 11.36
C ILE A 147 2.20 -14.43 10.07
N TYR A 148 1.59 -14.97 9.00
CA TYR A 148 2.26 -15.17 7.71
C TYR A 148 2.54 -13.84 7.00
N ILE A 149 1.63 -12.86 7.10
CA ILE A 149 1.85 -11.49 6.59
C ILE A 149 3.13 -10.90 7.24
N TYR A 150 3.23 -10.95 8.56
CA TYR A 150 4.42 -10.41 9.24
C TYR A 150 5.69 -11.22 8.96
N TRP A 151 5.61 -12.53 8.75
CA TRP A 151 6.75 -13.31 8.28
C TRP A 151 7.21 -12.88 6.87
N GLY A 152 6.28 -12.68 5.94
CA GLY A 152 6.61 -12.14 4.61
C GLY A 152 7.30 -10.77 4.69
N LEU A 153 6.79 -9.87 5.56
CA LEU A 153 7.41 -8.55 5.79
C LEU A 153 8.79 -8.65 6.44
N ARG A 154 9.00 -9.59 7.39
CA ARG A 154 10.33 -9.84 7.97
C ARG A 154 11.32 -10.32 6.93
N LEU A 155 10.92 -11.26 6.06
CA LEU A 155 11.76 -11.73 4.96
C LEU A 155 12.15 -10.58 4.04
N LEU A 156 11.19 -9.72 3.69
CA LEU A 156 11.46 -8.51 2.92
C LEU A 156 12.48 -7.60 3.63
N CYS A 157 12.30 -7.33 4.91
CA CYS A 157 13.19 -6.46 5.68
C CYS A 157 14.60 -7.04 5.80
N PHE A 158 14.74 -8.33 6.09
CA PHE A 158 16.05 -8.96 6.24
C PHE A 158 16.83 -8.97 4.93
N TYR A 159 16.16 -9.23 3.80
CA TYR A 159 16.85 -9.13 2.52
C TYR A 159 17.28 -7.69 2.22
N GLY A 160 16.44 -6.70 2.47
CA GLY A 160 16.81 -5.30 2.26
C GLY A 160 17.94 -4.85 3.21
N LEU A 161 17.98 -5.35 4.46
CA LEU A 161 19.11 -5.11 5.37
C LEU A 161 20.39 -5.74 4.84
N TYR A 162 20.30 -6.94 4.26
CA TYR A 162 21.45 -7.57 3.58
C TYR A 162 21.94 -6.68 2.42
N GLU A 163 21.05 -6.21 1.51
CA GLU A 163 21.43 -5.31 0.40
C GLU A 163 22.10 -4.04 0.92
N PHE A 164 21.53 -3.44 1.97
CA PHE A 164 22.04 -2.21 2.58
C PHE A 164 23.44 -2.42 3.17
N CYS A 165 23.61 -3.45 4.00
CA CYS A 165 24.90 -3.76 4.61
C CYS A 165 25.95 -4.16 3.55
N PHE A 166 25.57 -4.92 2.54
CA PHE A 166 26.47 -5.29 1.44
C PHE A 166 26.98 -4.04 0.72
N TYR A 167 26.11 -3.09 0.41
CA TYR A 167 26.52 -1.82 -0.20
C TYR A 167 27.44 -1.01 0.72
N MET A 168 27.11 -0.89 2.00
CA MET A 168 27.93 -0.15 2.96
C MET A 168 29.33 -0.71 3.11
N LEU A 169 29.52 -2.02 2.96
CA LEU A 169 30.80 -2.70 3.10
C LEU A 169 31.60 -2.75 1.80
N THR A 170 30.93 -2.87 0.65
CA THR A 170 31.62 -3.13 -0.63
C THR A 170 31.53 -1.97 -1.62
N GLY A 171 30.61 -1.03 -1.42
CA GLY A 171 30.26 0.00 -2.40
C GLY A 171 29.52 -0.51 -3.62
N GLN A 172 29.20 -1.82 -3.68
CA GLN A 172 28.58 -2.45 -4.84
C GLN A 172 27.09 -2.75 -4.57
N ASN A 173 26.32 -2.91 -5.65
CA ASN A 173 24.94 -3.33 -5.57
C ASN A 173 24.84 -4.81 -5.13
N GLY A 174 24.18 -5.06 -3.99
CA GLY A 174 23.92 -6.41 -3.47
C GLY A 174 22.63 -7.06 -3.95
N ASP A 175 21.94 -6.44 -4.90
CA ASP A 175 20.68 -6.96 -5.44
C ASP A 175 20.96 -7.98 -6.56
N PHE A 176 20.90 -9.26 -6.21
CA PHE A 176 21.12 -10.37 -7.16
C PHE A 176 19.83 -11.07 -7.59
N MET A 177 18.67 -10.67 -7.06
CA MET A 177 17.43 -11.41 -7.23
C MET A 177 16.40 -10.67 -8.07
N VAL A 178 16.47 -9.34 -8.12
CA VAL A 178 15.51 -8.54 -8.90
C VAL A 178 15.77 -8.72 -10.38
N ASN A 179 14.75 -9.17 -11.09
CA ASN A 179 14.79 -9.38 -12.55
C ASN A 179 13.75 -8.56 -13.31
N ARG A 180 12.93 -7.75 -12.59
CA ARG A 180 11.99 -6.82 -13.20
C ARG A 180 12.72 -5.52 -13.57
N THR A 181 12.60 -5.09 -14.83
CA THR A 181 13.09 -3.77 -15.26
C THR A 181 12.14 -2.67 -14.81
N PHE A 182 12.70 -1.63 -14.20
CA PHE A 182 12.00 -0.41 -13.83
C PHE A 182 12.53 0.73 -14.71
N GLY A 183 11.66 1.29 -15.55
CA GLY A 183 12.01 2.38 -16.46
C GLY A 183 12.45 1.93 -17.85
N GLU A 184 12.74 2.90 -18.72
CA GLU A 184 13.04 2.69 -20.15
C GLU A 184 14.49 2.28 -20.43
N SER A 185 15.40 2.41 -19.46
CA SER A 185 16.79 2.02 -19.63
C SER A 185 16.94 0.51 -19.46
N GLU A 186 17.10 -0.19 -20.54
CA GLU A 186 17.23 -1.65 -20.63
C GLU A 186 18.41 -2.28 -19.87
N LYS A 187 19.21 -1.49 -19.11
CA LYS A 187 20.50 -1.95 -18.61
C LYS A 187 20.56 -2.32 -17.12
N SER A 188 19.55 -2.08 -16.32
CA SER A 188 19.57 -2.55 -14.92
C SER A 188 18.19 -3.04 -14.48
N ALA A 189 18.13 -4.29 -14.10
CA ALA A 189 16.93 -4.91 -13.54
C ALA A 189 16.50 -4.26 -12.20
N SER A 190 17.36 -3.49 -11.55
CA SER A 190 17.14 -2.90 -10.23
C SER A 190 17.43 -1.41 -10.25
N LEU A 191 16.51 -0.60 -9.71
CA LEU A 191 16.76 0.81 -9.45
C LEU A 191 17.77 0.98 -8.31
N PHE A 192 19.01 1.20 -8.67
CA PHE A 192 20.07 1.50 -7.73
C PHE A 192 20.09 3.01 -7.43
N GLN A 193 19.61 3.37 -6.25
CA GLN A 193 19.52 4.76 -5.82
C GLN A 193 20.33 4.96 -4.53
N THR A 194 21.22 5.92 -4.55
CA THR A 194 22.03 6.32 -3.39
C THR A 194 21.69 7.73 -2.94
N VAL A 195 22.04 8.01 -1.69
CA VAL A 195 21.91 9.30 -1.03
C VAL A 195 23.24 9.64 -0.43
N SER A 196 23.73 10.84 -0.68
CA SER A 196 24.94 11.35 -0.01
C SER A 196 24.51 12.12 1.24
N LEU A 197 25.01 11.70 2.39
CA LEU A 197 24.82 12.33 3.68
C LEU A 197 26.20 12.63 4.29
N GLY A 198 26.60 13.92 4.34
CA GLY A 198 27.88 14.32 4.92
C GLY A 198 29.09 13.67 4.26
N GLY A 199 29.06 13.43 2.94
CA GLY A 199 30.14 12.76 2.19
C GLY A 199 30.09 11.24 2.16
N ILE A 200 29.19 10.60 2.94
CA ILE A 200 28.98 9.16 2.91
C ILE A 200 27.82 8.84 1.96
N SER A 201 28.09 8.01 0.96
CA SER A 201 27.04 7.49 0.06
C SER A 201 26.33 6.30 0.73
N MET A 202 25.02 6.40 0.90
CA MET A 202 24.18 5.35 1.48
C MET A 202 23.17 4.86 0.46
N LEU A 203 22.92 3.53 0.43
CA LEU A 203 21.88 2.95 -0.40
C LEU A 203 20.50 3.31 0.15
N ARG A 204 19.59 3.71 -0.73
CA ARG A 204 18.17 3.84 -0.37
C ARG A 204 17.53 2.46 -0.27
N PHE A 205 16.93 2.19 0.89
CA PHE A 205 16.33 0.89 1.18
C PHE A 205 15.14 0.61 0.26
N LYS A 206 15.17 -0.50 -0.48
CA LYS A 206 14.12 -0.91 -1.42
C LYS A 206 13.75 -2.38 -1.33
N SER A 207 14.73 -3.26 -1.10
CA SER A 207 14.53 -4.72 -1.04
C SER A 207 13.82 -5.27 -2.29
N TYR A 208 13.10 -6.38 -2.18
CA TYR A 208 12.34 -7.02 -3.26
C TYR A 208 11.17 -6.19 -3.82
N THR A 209 10.93 -4.98 -3.37
CA THR A 209 9.91 -4.10 -3.96
C THR A 209 10.43 -3.33 -5.17
N GLY A 210 11.75 -3.28 -5.36
CA GLY A 210 12.42 -2.66 -6.50
C GLY A 210 12.61 -1.16 -6.38
N GLU A 211 11.73 -0.44 -5.67
CA GLU A 211 11.80 1.01 -5.42
C GLU A 211 11.53 1.34 -3.95
N PRO A 212 12.19 2.38 -3.39
CA PRO A 212 11.93 2.83 -2.02
C PRO A 212 10.47 3.25 -1.77
N SER A 213 9.83 3.91 -2.74
CA SER A 213 8.42 4.33 -2.65
C SER A 213 7.47 3.13 -2.58
N MET A 214 7.78 2.07 -3.33
CA MET A 214 7.01 0.82 -3.32
C MET A 214 7.18 0.06 -2.00
N PHE A 215 8.39 0.10 -1.42
CA PHE A 215 8.63 -0.44 -0.09
C PHE A 215 7.75 0.27 0.95
N VAL A 216 7.72 1.61 0.93
CA VAL A 216 6.86 2.39 1.82
C VAL A 216 5.39 2.01 1.65
N PHE A 217 4.89 1.98 0.43
CA PHE A 217 3.51 1.62 0.12
C PHE A 217 3.16 0.21 0.63
N THR A 218 4.10 -0.74 0.48
CA THR A 218 3.90 -2.13 0.89
C THR A 218 3.91 -2.29 2.41
N VAL A 219 4.84 -1.64 3.12
CA VAL A 219 5.15 -1.90 4.52
C VAL A 219 4.38 -1.00 5.47
N PHE A 220 4.14 0.26 5.08
CA PHE A 220 3.63 1.30 5.96
C PHE A 220 2.31 0.95 6.67
N PRO A 221 1.26 0.45 5.98
CA PRO A 221 0.00 0.13 6.64
C PRO A 221 0.14 -0.98 7.68
N PHE A 222 1.00 -1.97 7.43
CA PHE A 222 1.27 -3.05 8.38
C PHE A 222 2.15 -2.59 9.55
N TRP A 223 3.04 -1.62 9.34
CA TRP A 223 3.77 -0.97 10.42
C TRP A 223 2.80 -0.29 11.39
N VAL A 224 1.86 0.50 10.89
CA VAL A 224 0.81 1.13 11.71
C VAL A 224 -0.03 0.08 12.45
N LEU A 225 -0.42 -1.00 11.76
CA LEU A 225 -1.22 -2.08 12.35
C LEU A 225 -0.45 -2.85 13.45
N SER A 226 0.89 -2.94 13.37
CA SER A 226 1.71 -3.63 14.36
C SER A 226 1.57 -3.05 15.77
N PHE A 227 1.32 -1.72 15.89
CA PHE A 227 1.02 -1.08 17.18
C PHE A 227 -0.30 -1.57 17.77
N GLY A 228 -1.34 -1.72 16.93
CA GLY A 228 -2.64 -2.26 17.33
C GLY A 228 -2.56 -3.70 17.81
N LEU A 229 -1.75 -4.49 17.12
CA LEU A 229 -1.52 -5.91 17.43
C LEU A 229 -0.47 -6.15 18.52
N LYS A 230 0.14 -5.09 19.08
CA LYS A 230 1.20 -5.14 20.10
C LYS A 230 2.42 -5.97 19.68
N ARG A 231 2.78 -5.94 18.40
CA ARG A 231 3.90 -6.65 17.81
C ARG A 231 5.16 -5.77 17.84
N THR A 232 5.77 -5.60 19.01
CA THR A 232 6.87 -4.66 19.25
C THR A 232 8.09 -4.91 18.36
N PHE A 233 8.50 -6.17 18.18
CA PHE A 233 9.60 -6.52 17.29
C PHE A 233 9.33 -6.06 15.85
N ASP A 234 8.15 -6.40 15.32
CA ASP A 234 7.75 -5.99 13.96
C ASP A 234 7.66 -4.47 13.84
N SER A 235 7.12 -3.77 14.87
CA SER A 235 7.04 -2.31 14.87
C SER A 235 8.43 -1.66 14.74
N VAL A 236 9.43 -2.16 15.47
CA VAL A 236 10.80 -1.62 15.46
C VAL A 236 11.50 -1.97 14.15
N LEU A 237 11.42 -3.23 13.71
CA LEU A 237 12.05 -3.68 12.47
C LEU A 237 11.52 -2.90 11.26
N LEU A 238 10.18 -2.81 11.11
CA LEU A 238 9.56 -2.12 9.99
C LEU A 238 9.85 -0.61 10.03
N LEU A 239 9.86 0.01 11.22
CA LEU A 239 10.23 1.42 11.38
C LEU A 239 11.68 1.68 10.93
N GLY A 240 12.63 0.86 11.39
CA GLY A 240 14.03 0.99 11.00
C GLY A 240 14.21 0.91 9.48
N CYS A 241 13.57 -0.06 8.84
CA CYS A 241 13.61 -0.19 7.38
C CYS A 241 12.92 0.99 6.66
N LEU A 242 11.79 1.49 7.18
CA LEU A 242 11.11 2.68 6.63
C LEU A 242 11.99 3.93 6.70
N ILE A 243 12.73 4.14 7.78
CA ILE A 243 13.68 5.26 7.92
C ILE A 243 14.77 5.14 6.86
N LEU A 244 15.33 3.96 6.65
CA LEU A 244 16.41 3.72 5.68
C LEU A 244 15.96 3.85 4.20
N THR A 245 14.66 3.97 3.92
CA THR A 245 14.17 4.26 2.56
C THR A 245 14.58 5.64 2.06
N PHE A 246 14.87 6.56 2.97
CA PHE A 246 15.10 7.99 2.67
C PHE A 246 13.97 8.56 1.80
N SER A 247 12.73 8.16 2.08
CA SER A 247 11.55 8.61 1.34
C SER A 247 10.86 9.75 2.09
N THR A 248 10.71 10.90 1.43
CA THR A 248 9.95 12.04 1.99
C THR A 248 8.51 11.68 2.30
N THR A 249 7.89 10.84 1.45
CA THR A 249 6.53 10.33 1.69
C THR A 249 6.46 9.47 2.96
N ALA A 250 7.47 8.61 3.19
CA ALA A 250 7.53 7.81 4.41
C ALA A 250 7.61 8.72 5.65
N TYR A 251 8.50 9.71 5.63
CA TYR A 251 8.68 10.63 6.75
C TYR A 251 7.43 11.46 7.01
N ALA A 252 6.81 12.01 5.97
CA ALA A 252 5.56 12.77 6.11
C ALA A 252 4.45 11.91 6.74
N CYS A 253 4.27 10.68 6.26
CA CYS A 253 3.26 9.76 6.81
C CYS A 253 3.61 9.29 8.23
N MET A 254 4.91 9.09 8.56
CA MET A 254 5.33 8.79 9.93
C MET A 254 5.04 9.94 10.89
N ILE A 255 5.28 11.19 10.47
CA ILE A 255 4.95 12.38 11.26
C ILE A 255 3.43 12.48 11.46
N LEU A 256 2.65 12.31 10.40
CA LEU A 256 1.18 12.33 10.48
C LEU A 256 0.65 11.26 11.44
N PHE A 257 1.14 10.02 11.31
CA PHE A 257 0.73 8.94 12.21
C PHE A 257 1.21 9.16 13.63
N GLY A 258 2.46 9.60 13.83
CA GLY A 258 3.02 9.91 15.14
C GLY A 258 2.24 11.00 15.85
N SER A 259 1.93 12.10 15.16
CA SER A 259 1.11 13.19 15.69
C SER A 259 -0.30 12.69 16.08
N PHE A 260 -0.94 11.96 15.17
CA PHE A 260 -2.24 11.33 15.46
C PHE A 260 -2.16 10.41 16.69
N TRP A 261 -1.12 9.59 16.80
CA TRP A 261 -0.92 8.65 17.91
C TRP A 261 -0.74 9.35 19.26
N ILE A 262 0.06 10.43 19.29
CA ILE A 262 0.31 11.21 20.49
C ILE A 262 -1.00 11.88 20.97
N ILE A 263 -1.77 12.46 20.05
CA ILE A 263 -3.06 13.09 20.35
C ILE A 263 -4.04 12.03 20.86
N TYR A 264 -4.14 10.89 20.21
CA TYR A 264 -5.02 9.81 20.58
C TYR A 264 -4.71 9.23 21.97
N ARG A 265 -3.41 9.05 22.28
CA ARG A 265 -2.94 8.55 23.59
C ARG A 265 -2.95 9.62 24.67
N ARG A 266 -3.22 10.87 24.33
CA ARG A 266 -3.12 12.03 25.22
C ARG A 266 -1.74 12.16 25.87
N GLN A 267 -0.70 11.70 25.21
CA GLN A 267 0.69 11.76 25.69
C GLN A 267 1.35 13.07 25.28
N PHE A 268 0.75 14.21 25.63
CA PHE A 268 1.25 15.54 25.26
C PHE A 268 2.65 15.83 25.81
N GLN A 269 3.06 15.16 26.89
CA GLN A 269 4.45 15.22 27.38
C GLN A 269 5.46 14.78 26.32
N LEU A 270 5.07 13.87 25.42
CA LEU A 270 5.94 13.44 24.31
C LEU A 270 6.19 14.57 23.32
N PHE A 271 5.23 15.46 23.08
CA PHE A 271 5.45 16.67 22.26
C PHE A 271 6.48 17.58 22.92
N TYR A 272 6.41 17.75 24.24
CA TYR A 272 7.40 18.55 24.97
C TYR A 272 8.79 17.96 24.85
N TYR A 273 8.97 16.66 25.09
CA TYR A 273 10.27 16.00 24.92
C TYR A 273 10.77 16.04 23.47
N LEU A 274 9.87 15.86 22.49
CA LEU A 274 10.21 15.93 21.08
C LEU A 274 10.63 17.36 20.69
N SER A 275 9.95 18.38 21.22
CA SER A 275 10.33 19.79 20.99
C SER A 275 11.69 20.10 21.60
N ILE A 276 11.98 19.62 22.81
CA ILE A 276 13.30 19.77 23.44
C ILE A 276 14.36 19.04 22.60
N ALA A 277 14.08 17.81 22.16
CA ALA A 277 15.02 17.05 21.32
C ALA A 277 15.29 17.78 20.00
N ILE A 278 14.27 18.36 19.35
CA ILE A 278 14.44 19.18 18.14
C ILE A 278 15.30 20.40 18.43
N VAL A 279 15.06 21.12 19.54
CA VAL A 279 15.89 22.30 19.93
C VAL A 279 17.33 21.89 20.16
N ILE A 280 17.56 20.76 20.87
CA ILE A 280 18.92 20.25 21.10
C ILE A 280 19.59 19.89 19.78
N VAL A 281 18.87 19.18 18.89
CA VAL A 281 19.36 18.79 17.54
C VAL A 281 19.67 20.06 16.74
N CYS A 282 18.79 21.07 16.72
CA CYS A 282 19.05 22.35 16.05
C CYS A 282 20.27 23.06 16.63
N PHE A 283 20.44 23.03 17.95
CA PHE A 283 21.61 23.63 18.60
C PHE A 283 22.90 22.89 18.25
N VAL A 284 22.91 21.55 18.31
CA VAL A 284 24.04 20.71 17.92
C VAL A 284 24.40 20.91 16.45
N LEU A 285 23.38 21.07 15.59
CA LEU A 285 23.57 21.28 14.16
C LEU A 285 24.10 22.69 13.81
N GLN A 286 24.02 23.66 14.73
CA GLN A 286 24.66 24.99 14.58
C GLN A 286 26.16 24.96 14.83
N LEU A 287 26.70 23.86 15.37
CA LEU A 287 28.16 23.70 15.50
C LEU A 287 28.78 23.52 14.10
N ASP A 288 29.87 24.22 13.81
CA ASP A 288 30.51 24.22 12.47
C ASP A 288 30.78 22.84 11.91
N MET A 289 31.06 21.87 12.77
CA MET A 289 31.28 20.47 12.41
C MET A 289 30.03 19.81 11.75
N PHE A 290 28.83 20.29 12.09
CA PHE A 290 27.56 19.73 11.59
C PHE A 290 26.91 20.58 10.49
N GLN A 291 27.40 21.79 10.20
CA GLN A 291 26.85 22.66 9.15
C GLN A 291 26.90 21.99 7.78
N HIS A 292 28.01 21.34 7.42
CA HIS A 292 28.11 20.58 6.19
C HIS A 292 27.08 19.41 6.11
N MET A 293 26.76 18.80 7.25
CA MET A 293 25.74 17.74 7.32
C MET A 293 24.34 18.34 7.20
N LEU A 294 24.08 19.50 7.80
CA LEU A 294 22.83 20.27 7.68
C LEU A 294 22.57 20.67 6.23
N ASP A 295 23.58 21.28 5.57
CA ASP A 295 23.46 21.67 4.16
C ASP A 295 23.19 20.44 3.27
N SER A 296 23.82 19.30 3.57
CA SER A 296 23.57 18.05 2.89
C SER A 296 22.16 17.55 3.13
N ILE A 297 21.66 17.58 4.38
CA ILE A 297 20.28 17.19 4.73
C ILE A 297 19.28 18.17 4.12
N TYR A 298 19.51 19.47 4.23
CA TYR A 298 18.64 20.50 3.67
C TYR A 298 18.56 20.38 2.14
N ASN A 299 19.71 20.28 1.48
CA ASN A 299 19.77 20.07 0.03
C ASN A 299 19.14 18.76 -0.39
N PHE A 300 19.28 17.70 0.41
CA PHE A 300 18.67 16.41 0.11
C PHE A 300 17.16 16.38 0.35
N VAL A 301 16.68 16.93 1.50
CA VAL A 301 15.25 16.81 1.89
C VAL A 301 14.42 17.90 1.22
N PHE A 302 14.94 19.12 1.09
CA PHE A 302 14.19 20.28 0.63
C PHE A 302 14.66 20.82 -0.72
N ALA A 303 15.87 21.32 -0.84
CA ALA A 303 16.32 22.00 -2.07
C ALA A 303 16.52 21.02 -3.24
N GLY A 304 17.20 19.89 -3.01
CA GLY A 304 17.48 18.91 -4.07
C GLY A 304 16.24 18.18 -4.61
N LYS A 305 15.16 18.09 -3.80
CA LYS A 305 13.90 17.45 -4.24
C LYS A 305 12.83 18.44 -4.69
N LEU A 306 12.77 19.64 -4.12
CA LEU A 306 11.80 20.66 -4.50
C LEU A 306 12.25 21.46 -5.73
N GLU A 307 13.54 21.77 -5.84
CA GLU A 307 14.03 22.68 -6.89
C GLU A 307 14.87 21.99 -7.98
N GLY A 308 15.46 20.84 -7.72
CA GLY A 308 16.53 20.27 -8.56
C GLY A 308 16.37 18.83 -9.07
N SER A 309 15.52 17.98 -8.49
CA SER A 309 15.46 16.60 -8.95
C SER A 309 14.62 16.50 -10.23
N ALA A 310 15.19 15.92 -11.30
CA ALA A 310 14.47 15.56 -12.51
C ALA A 310 13.17 14.80 -12.16
N SER A 311 13.22 13.89 -11.18
CA SER A 311 12.07 13.12 -10.70
C SER A 311 10.95 13.98 -10.07
N ALA A 312 11.25 15.11 -9.40
CA ALA A 312 10.20 15.98 -8.86
C ALA A 312 9.57 16.85 -9.96
N ARG A 313 10.38 17.32 -10.91
CA ARG A 313 9.88 18.04 -12.09
C ARG A 313 9.03 17.13 -12.98
N ASP A 314 9.48 15.91 -13.23
CA ASP A 314 8.73 14.93 -14.03
C ASP A 314 7.38 14.59 -13.38
N ARG A 315 7.34 14.49 -12.04
CA ARG A 315 6.09 14.29 -11.30
C ARG A 315 5.16 15.47 -11.41
N SER A 316 5.66 16.69 -11.20
CA SER A 316 4.87 17.91 -11.31
C SER A 316 4.36 18.11 -12.73
N ASN A 317 5.22 17.95 -13.72
CA ASN A 317 4.85 18.06 -15.14
C ASN A 317 3.85 16.98 -15.56
N GLY A 318 4.08 15.73 -15.14
CA GLY A 318 3.16 14.63 -15.41
C GLY A 318 1.77 14.90 -14.83
N PHE A 319 1.71 15.26 -13.55
CA PHE A 319 0.46 15.61 -12.87
C PHE A 319 -0.28 16.77 -13.57
N THR A 320 0.42 17.89 -13.81
CA THR A 320 -0.17 19.08 -14.43
C THR A 320 -0.65 18.79 -15.86
N ASN A 321 0.16 18.11 -16.67
CA ASN A 321 -0.20 17.77 -18.06
C ASN A 321 -1.42 16.84 -18.12
N HIS A 322 -1.49 15.85 -17.24
CA HIS A 322 -2.61 14.91 -17.18
C HIS A 322 -3.90 15.60 -16.77
N LEU A 323 -3.85 16.47 -15.73
CA LEU A 323 -5.03 17.23 -15.29
C LEU A 323 -5.48 18.26 -16.33
N ALA A 324 -4.54 18.98 -16.96
CA ALA A 324 -4.87 19.92 -18.02
C ALA A 324 -5.54 19.22 -19.20
N PHE A 325 -5.02 18.05 -19.59
CA PHE A 325 -5.64 17.27 -20.65
C PHE A 325 -7.04 16.78 -20.24
N TRP A 326 -7.21 16.23 -19.03
CA TRP A 326 -8.51 15.81 -18.53
C TRP A 326 -9.53 16.98 -18.53
N ALA A 327 -9.10 18.17 -18.07
CA ALA A 327 -9.94 19.35 -18.03
C ALA A 327 -10.35 19.84 -19.44
N SER A 328 -9.53 19.57 -20.46
CA SER A 328 -9.84 19.90 -21.87
C SER A 328 -10.81 18.94 -22.54
N LEU A 329 -11.11 17.79 -21.92
CA LEU A 329 -12.05 16.80 -22.45
C LEU A 329 -13.50 17.27 -22.31
N ASN A 330 -14.38 16.70 -23.13
CA ASN A 330 -15.83 16.91 -22.96
C ASN A 330 -16.35 16.28 -21.66
N GLY A 331 -17.52 16.71 -21.18
CA GLY A 331 -18.07 16.28 -19.88
C GLY A 331 -18.24 14.76 -19.73
N PHE A 332 -18.58 14.03 -20.79
CA PHE A 332 -18.69 12.57 -20.75
C PHE A 332 -17.33 11.91 -20.60
N SER A 333 -16.31 12.38 -21.34
CA SER A 333 -14.94 11.89 -21.18
C SER A 333 -14.36 12.28 -19.83
N GLN A 334 -14.72 13.41 -19.24
CA GLN A 334 -14.33 13.77 -17.86
C GLN A 334 -14.98 12.83 -16.83
N ALA A 335 -16.22 12.40 -17.08
CA ALA A 335 -16.95 11.51 -16.19
C ALA A 335 -16.42 10.06 -16.23
N PHE A 336 -16.17 9.50 -17.42
CA PHE A 336 -15.81 8.08 -17.62
C PHE A 336 -14.34 7.85 -17.94
N GLY A 337 -13.55 8.90 -18.20
CA GLY A 337 -12.16 8.83 -18.61
C GLY A 337 -11.96 8.36 -20.05
N ILE A 338 -10.68 8.24 -20.44
CA ILE A 338 -10.27 7.83 -21.78
C ILE A 338 -10.08 6.32 -21.96
N GLY A 339 -10.15 5.56 -20.88
CA GLY A 339 -9.98 4.10 -20.85
C GLY A 339 -8.91 3.63 -19.88
N PHE A 340 -9.25 2.61 -19.10
CA PHE A 340 -8.35 2.04 -18.11
C PHE A 340 -7.05 1.54 -18.75
N GLY A 341 -5.91 1.90 -18.14
CA GLY A 341 -4.60 1.46 -18.61
C GLY A 341 -4.07 2.20 -19.85
N TYR A 342 -4.64 3.35 -20.22
CA TYR A 342 -4.09 4.16 -21.31
C TYR A 342 -2.90 4.99 -20.86
N VAL A 343 -3.00 5.59 -19.68
CA VAL A 343 -2.01 6.50 -19.12
C VAL A 343 -1.50 5.97 -17.78
N ARG A 344 -0.23 6.18 -17.52
CA ARG A 344 0.38 5.96 -16.21
C ARG A 344 1.15 7.21 -15.81
N SER A 345 0.72 7.86 -14.75
CA SER A 345 1.44 8.96 -14.11
C SER A 345 2.40 8.47 -13.03
N THR A 346 3.00 9.40 -12.31
CA THR A 346 3.80 9.13 -11.12
C THR A 346 2.97 9.10 -9.83
N ASP A 347 1.68 9.46 -9.92
CA ASP A 347 0.69 9.44 -8.85
C ASP A 347 -0.59 8.73 -9.33
N PHE A 348 -1.34 8.16 -8.38
CA PHE A 348 -2.55 7.44 -8.74
C PHE A 348 -3.72 8.37 -9.04
N PHE A 349 -3.78 9.55 -8.42
CA PHE A 349 -4.88 10.49 -8.62
C PHE A 349 -4.99 10.91 -10.09
N SER A 350 -3.89 11.43 -10.66
CA SER A 350 -3.88 11.83 -12.07
C SER A 350 -4.01 10.65 -13.03
N THR A 351 -3.53 9.47 -12.63
CA THR A 351 -3.69 8.22 -13.39
C THR A 351 -5.16 7.81 -13.47
N ILE A 352 -5.85 7.73 -12.33
CA ILE A 352 -7.24 7.24 -12.30
C ILE A 352 -8.24 8.24 -12.88
N ILE A 353 -8.04 9.56 -12.64
CA ILE A 353 -8.96 10.57 -13.17
C ILE A 353 -8.92 10.61 -14.67
N LEU A 354 -7.75 10.45 -15.28
CA LEU A 354 -7.62 10.45 -16.73
C LEU A 354 -8.10 9.13 -17.34
N ASN A 355 -7.75 8.00 -16.75
CA ASN A 355 -8.15 6.69 -17.27
C ASN A 355 -9.64 6.37 -17.07
N ASN A 356 -10.22 6.69 -15.91
CA ASN A 356 -11.57 6.26 -15.52
C ASN A 356 -12.50 7.43 -15.14
N GLY A 357 -12.03 8.68 -15.24
CA GLY A 357 -12.79 9.86 -14.95
C GLY A 357 -13.20 10.01 -13.47
N LEU A 358 -14.12 10.95 -13.24
CA LEU A 358 -14.68 11.21 -11.91
C LEU A 358 -15.38 9.98 -11.33
N ILE A 359 -16.10 9.22 -12.17
CA ILE A 359 -16.81 8.01 -11.73
C ILE A 359 -15.82 6.97 -11.22
N GLY A 360 -14.70 6.77 -11.93
CA GLY A 360 -13.65 5.84 -11.49
C GLY A 360 -13.03 6.22 -10.16
N ILE A 361 -12.74 7.52 -9.95
CA ILE A 361 -12.23 8.00 -8.65
C ILE A 361 -13.24 7.75 -7.54
N ILE A 362 -14.52 8.11 -7.74
CA ILE A 362 -15.56 7.93 -6.73
C ILE A 362 -15.71 6.45 -6.37
N LEU A 363 -15.79 5.58 -7.37
CA LEU A 363 -15.95 4.13 -7.15
C LEU A 363 -14.74 3.55 -6.41
N PHE A 364 -13.51 3.88 -6.83
CA PHE A 364 -12.31 3.36 -6.18
C PHE A 364 -12.16 3.90 -4.76
N THR A 365 -12.34 5.20 -4.56
CA THR A 365 -12.31 5.84 -3.22
C THR A 365 -13.34 5.21 -2.29
N THR A 366 -14.57 5.04 -2.76
CA THR A 366 -15.64 4.39 -1.99
C THR A 366 -15.29 2.94 -1.67
N PHE A 367 -14.75 2.20 -2.64
CA PHE A 367 -14.32 0.81 -2.42
C PHE A 367 -13.25 0.69 -1.33
N VAL A 368 -12.24 1.57 -1.33
CA VAL A 368 -11.18 1.55 -0.32
C VAL A 368 -11.70 2.08 1.02
N LEU A 369 -12.28 3.28 1.04
CA LEU A 369 -12.60 3.99 2.28
C LEU A 369 -13.84 3.45 2.99
N LYS A 370 -14.77 2.72 2.31
CA LYS A 370 -15.88 2.05 3.01
C LYS A 370 -15.41 1.13 4.13
N ASN A 371 -14.19 0.60 4.04
CA ASN A 371 -13.63 -0.30 5.05
C ASN A 371 -13.25 0.43 6.36
N LEU A 372 -13.22 1.77 6.37
CA LEU A 372 -13.08 2.57 7.60
C LEU A 372 -14.28 2.40 8.56
N TRP A 373 -15.45 1.99 8.04
CA TRP A 373 -16.66 1.73 8.84
C TRP A 373 -16.75 0.31 9.37
N LEU A 374 -15.78 -0.56 9.09
CA LEU A 374 -15.74 -1.91 9.65
C LEU A 374 -15.68 -1.85 11.19
N LYS A 375 -16.53 -2.66 11.83
CA LYS A 375 -16.56 -2.83 13.28
C LYS A 375 -15.55 -3.89 13.68
N ILE A 376 -14.32 -3.48 13.97
CA ILE A 376 -13.23 -4.37 14.35
C ILE A 376 -13.17 -4.42 15.90
N PRO A 377 -13.19 -5.64 16.50
CA PRO A 377 -13.02 -5.82 17.94
C PRO A 377 -11.68 -5.26 18.43
N GLY A 378 -11.67 -4.68 19.62
CA GLY A 378 -10.47 -4.06 20.16
C GLY A 378 -10.21 -2.66 19.59
N LYS A 379 -10.51 -1.64 20.40
CA LYS A 379 -10.41 -0.21 20.00
C LYS A 379 -9.05 0.14 19.38
N LEU A 380 -7.95 -0.40 19.93
CA LEU A 380 -6.62 -0.11 19.46
C LEU A 380 -6.36 -0.69 18.06
N ILE A 381 -6.73 -1.95 17.82
CA ILE A 381 -6.59 -2.63 16.52
C ILE A 381 -7.42 -1.89 15.48
N SER A 382 -8.68 -1.55 15.82
CA SER A 382 -9.58 -0.82 14.93
C SER A 382 -8.99 0.51 14.47
N ILE A 383 -8.44 1.30 15.41
CA ILE A 383 -7.85 2.60 15.10
C ILE A 383 -6.60 2.46 14.25
N CYS A 384 -5.69 1.55 14.60
CA CYS A 384 -4.47 1.31 13.82
C CYS A 384 -4.79 0.81 12.40
N TYR A 385 -5.75 -0.11 12.25
CA TYR A 385 -6.18 -0.56 10.93
C TYR A 385 -6.73 0.60 10.08
N LYS A 386 -7.63 1.41 10.64
CA LYS A 386 -8.25 2.54 9.94
C LYS A 386 -7.24 3.62 9.59
N ALA A 387 -6.33 3.95 10.51
CA ALA A 387 -5.24 4.90 10.25
C ALA A 387 -4.30 4.39 9.15
N GLY A 388 -3.89 3.11 9.22
CA GLY A 388 -3.06 2.49 8.18
C GLY A 388 -3.74 2.47 6.81
N LEU A 389 -5.04 2.16 6.75
CA LEU A 389 -5.82 2.18 5.51
C LEU A 389 -5.89 3.59 4.90
N PHE A 390 -6.20 4.58 5.73
CA PHE A 390 -6.28 5.97 5.28
C PHE A 390 -4.93 6.49 4.77
N LEU A 391 -3.84 6.21 5.51
CA LEU A 391 -2.50 6.67 5.14
C LEU A 391 -1.98 5.97 3.89
N VAL A 392 -2.19 4.65 3.71
CA VAL A 392 -1.78 3.98 2.47
C VAL A 392 -2.58 4.47 1.27
N TYR A 393 -3.85 4.81 1.45
CA TYR A 393 -4.67 5.45 0.42
C TYR A 393 -4.08 6.82 0.02
N LEU A 394 -3.68 7.65 0.99
CA LEU A 394 -3.00 8.93 0.70
C LEU A 394 -1.67 8.74 -0.01
N ILE A 395 -0.84 7.78 0.43
CA ILE A 395 0.43 7.43 -0.22
C ILE A 395 0.18 7.07 -1.69
N MET A 396 -0.82 6.23 -1.95
CA MET A 396 -1.18 5.83 -3.30
C MET A 396 -1.62 7.03 -4.15
N MET A 397 -2.54 7.83 -3.65
CA MET A 397 -3.04 8.99 -4.38
C MET A 397 -1.95 9.99 -4.73
N ALA A 398 -0.96 10.20 -3.84
CA ALA A 398 0.05 11.23 -4.01
C ALA A 398 1.34 10.77 -4.70
N THR A 399 1.72 9.48 -4.59
CA THR A 399 3.10 9.08 -4.96
C THR A 399 3.26 7.72 -5.61
N VAL A 400 2.23 6.87 -5.64
CA VAL A 400 2.35 5.49 -6.13
C VAL A 400 1.21 5.15 -7.09
N PRO A 401 1.43 5.16 -8.41
CA PRO A 401 0.38 4.93 -9.40
C PRO A 401 -0.02 3.45 -9.55
N GLU A 402 0.28 2.62 -8.57
CA GLU A 402 0.17 1.16 -8.69
C GLU A 402 -1.07 0.60 -7.99
N PHE A 403 -2.12 0.37 -8.75
CA PHE A 403 -3.33 -0.33 -8.30
C PHE A 403 -3.16 -1.86 -8.22
N ALA A 404 -2.14 -2.41 -8.88
CA ALA A 404 -1.92 -3.85 -8.99
C ALA A 404 -1.12 -4.46 -7.83
N TYR A 405 -0.57 -3.64 -6.92
CA TYR A 405 0.22 -4.14 -5.81
C TYR A 405 -0.62 -4.90 -4.79
N PRO A 406 -0.26 -6.15 -4.49
CA PRO A 406 -1.05 -7.02 -3.62
C PRO A 406 -1.23 -6.46 -2.20
N SER A 407 -0.27 -5.66 -1.70
CA SER A 407 -0.27 -5.12 -0.35
C SER A 407 -1.55 -4.36 0.01
N LEU A 408 -2.04 -3.48 -0.89
CA LEU A 408 -3.29 -2.74 -0.66
C LEU A 408 -4.48 -3.69 -0.58
N TRP A 409 -4.60 -4.62 -1.51
CA TRP A 409 -5.71 -5.57 -1.60
C TRP A 409 -5.76 -6.50 -0.39
N ILE A 410 -4.59 -6.99 0.04
CA ILE A 410 -4.45 -7.79 1.26
C ILE A 410 -4.85 -6.96 2.48
N TYR A 411 -4.39 -5.71 2.57
CA TYR A 411 -4.72 -4.87 3.71
C TYR A 411 -6.22 -4.57 3.82
N ILE A 412 -6.88 -4.29 2.69
CA ILE A 412 -8.34 -4.13 2.64
C ILE A 412 -9.05 -5.42 3.07
N GLY A 413 -8.64 -6.57 2.52
CA GLY A 413 -9.20 -7.89 2.88
C GLY A 413 -8.99 -8.25 4.35
N LEU A 414 -7.83 -7.87 4.91
CA LEU A 414 -7.49 -8.10 6.31
C LEU A 414 -8.48 -7.43 7.27
N GLY A 415 -9.10 -6.31 6.89
CA GLY A 415 -10.15 -5.67 7.68
C GLY A 415 -11.30 -6.60 8.03
N TYR A 416 -11.70 -7.45 7.10
CA TYR A 416 -12.77 -8.45 7.33
C TYR A 416 -12.29 -9.59 8.24
N VAL A 417 -11.03 -9.99 8.14
CA VAL A 417 -10.45 -10.97 9.08
C VAL A 417 -10.39 -10.40 10.47
N LEU A 418 -9.94 -9.13 10.62
CA LEU A 418 -9.87 -8.45 11.90
C LEU A 418 -11.26 -8.23 12.53
N GLN A 419 -12.30 -8.04 11.72
CA GLN A 419 -13.69 -7.92 12.18
C GLN A 419 -14.17 -9.19 12.89
N ASN A 420 -13.66 -10.35 12.48
CA ASN A 420 -14.04 -11.65 12.99
C ASN A 420 -13.14 -12.14 14.15
N LEU A 421 -12.17 -11.32 14.58
CA LEU A 421 -11.42 -11.65 15.79
C LEU A 421 -12.36 -11.76 17.00
N LYS A 422 -12.20 -12.81 17.79
CA LYS A 422 -12.88 -12.91 19.08
C LYS A 422 -12.34 -11.79 19.97
N GLU A 423 -13.22 -11.07 20.65
CA GLU A 423 -12.78 -10.15 21.68
C GLU A 423 -11.90 -10.92 22.67
N PRO A 424 -10.71 -10.40 23.03
CA PRO A 424 -9.97 -10.98 24.13
C PRO A 424 -10.91 -10.92 25.33
N VAL A 425 -11.24 -12.08 25.89
CA VAL A 425 -11.99 -12.16 27.15
C VAL A 425 -11.17 -11.35 28.14
N GLU A 426 -11.62 -10.16 28.48
CA GLU A 426 -11.03 -9.39 29.57
C GLU A 426 -11.08 -10.30 30.78
N LYS A 427 -9.90 -10.79 31.20
CA LYS A 427 -9.81 -11.49 32.49
C LYS A 427 -10.43 -10.54 33.49
N PRO A 428 -11.49 -10.96 34.23
CA PRO A 428 -12.07 -10.11 35.25
C PRO A 428 -10.91 -9.62 36.10
N GLN A 429 -10.74 -8.30 36.20
CA GLN A 429 -9.71 -7.75 37.07
C GLN A 429 -9.97 -8.38 38.44
N PRO A 430 -8.94 -9.01 39.08
CA PRO A 430 -9.13 -9.53 40.40
C PRO A 430 -9.64 -8.35 41.25
N TYR A 431 -10.86 -8.50 41.76
CA TYR A 431 -11.47 -7.49 42.62
C TYR A 431 -10.42 -7.05 43.64
N SER A 432 -10.01 -5.78 43.55
CA SER A 432 -9.12 -5.19 44.52
C SER A 432 -9.80 -5.33 45.90
N LYS A 433 -9.29 -6.23 46.74
CA LYS A 433 -9.76 -6.50 48.10
C LYS A 433 -9.61 -5.28 49.04
N TYR A 434 -9.35 -4.09 48.51
CA TYR A 434 -9.01 -2.90 49.30
C TYR A 434 -10.16 -1.89 49.47
N ASN A 435 -11.39 -2.18 49.04
CA ASN A 435 -12.51 -1.23 49.25
C ASN A 435 -13.63 -1.70 50.18
N VAL A 436 -13.41 -2.73 51.02
CA VAL A 436 -14.42 -3.16 52.01
C VAL A 436 -14.14 -2.61 53.41
N SER A 437 -12.92 -2.10 53.67
CA SER A 437 -12.58 -1.61 55.05
C SER A 437 -12.90 -0.16 55.35
N ALA A 438 -13.35 0.64 54.35
CA ALA A 438 -13.63 2.07 54.57
C ALA A 438 -15.11 2.40 54.85
N LYS A 439 -16.02 1.43 54.80
CA LYS A 439 -17.47 1.66 55.07
C LYS A 439 -17.96 1.21 56.46
N LEU A 440 -17.09 0.65 57.29
CA LEU A 440 -17.43 0.21 58.66
C LEU A 440 -16.96 1.15 59.78
N LEU A 441 -16.41 2.32 59.45
CA LEU A 441 -15.93 3.29 60.43
C LEU A 441 -16.73 4.62 60.48
N ILE A 442 -17.92 4.70 59.84
CA ILE A 442 -18.77 5.89 59.90
C ILE A 442 -20.10 5.65 60.68
N ASN A 443 -20.32 4.46 61.22
CA ASN A 443 -21.49 4.18 62.09
C ASN A 443 -21.05 3.50 63.40
N ALA A 444 -20.21 4.15 64.18
CA ALA A 444 -20.05 3.91 65.62
C ALA A 444 -19.88 5.25 66.36
#